data_a219655e96654291b86e2e37d6bcb880
#
_entry.id   a219655e96654291b86e2e37d6bcb880
#
_cell.length_a   1.000
_cell.length_b   1.000
_cell.length_c   1.000
_cell.angle_alpha   90.00
_cell.angle_beta   90.00
_cell.angle_gamma   90.00
#
_symmetry.space_group_name_H-M   'P 1'
#
loop_
_entity.id
_entity.type
_entity.pdbx_description
1 polymer ?
#
loop_
_entity_poly.entity_id
_entity_poly.type
_entity_poly.pdbx_seq_one_letter_code
_entity_poly.pdbx_strand_id
1 'polypeptide(L)'
;MMKMENKIPGRLKQLRNRKKLTLQQLAQKAGCTKSYISQLEKGTGSPSVSMLGRLAEALDIPVADLIRDEGGEDRGNWHLRKADRRTIIYPDGKVTSQLLTKGVFQKKMQPLLSVIEPGGMLNDSEKMSHSKGAEEFVLVLKGEIEFEIGSKIISLHQGDTLYFDGDLPHRWMNIGKETAEVLFVWTPPVW
;
A
#
# COMPACT_ATOMS: atom_id res chain seq x y z
N MET A 1 -11.30 -4.49 13.09
CA MET A 1 -10.33 -5.60 12.96
C MET A 1 -10.43 -6.08 11.51
N MET A 2 -9.50 -5.65 10.67
CA MET A 2 -9.49 -5.93 9.23
C MET A 2 -9.17 -7.42 9.03
N LYS A 3 -10.10 -8.20 8.50
CA LYS A 3 -9.81 -9.56 8.01
C LYS A 3 -8.93 -9.43 6.77
N MET A 4 -7.62 -9.48 6.93
CA MET A 4 -6.74 -9.85 5.84
C MET A 4 -7.06 -11.30 5.50
N GLU A 5 -7.75 -11.54 4.38
CA GLU A 5 -7.83 -12.90 3.84
C GLU A 5 -6.40 -13.39 3.62
N ASN A 6 -6.08 -14.49 4.28
CA ASN A 6 -4.73 -15.00 4.46
C ASN A 6 -4.21 -15.60 3.14
N LYS A 7 -3.66 -14.79 2.25
CA LYS A 7 -3.09 -15.22 0.96
C LYS A 7 -1.62 -15.62 1.03
N ILE A 8 -1.00 -15.46 2.21
CA ILE A 8 0.40 -15.84 2.49
C ILE A 8 0.67 -17.34 2.21
N PRO A 9 -0.25 -18.30 2.51
CA PRO A 9 0.01 -19.72 2.37
C PRO A 9 0.43 -20.16 0.97
N GLY A 10 -0.35 -19.83 -0.04
CA GLY A 10 -0.05 -20.18 -1.43
C GLY A 10 1.25 -19.54 -1.90
N ARG A 11 1.47 -18.27 -1.55
CA ARG A 11 2.65 -17.52 -1.94
C ARG A 11 3.93 -18.05 -1.31
N LEU A 12 3.91 -18.37 -0.03
CA LEU A 12 5.08 -18.97 0.66
C LEU A 12 5.50 -20.28 -0.02
N LYS A 13 4.53 -21.16 -0.30
CA LYS A 13 4.77 -22.43 -0.99
C LYS A 13 5.35 -22.23 -2.38
N GLN A 14 4.84 -21.28 -3.18
CA GLN A 14 5.37 -20.98 -4.51
C GLN A 14 6.80 -20.48 -4.46
N LEU A 15 7.10 -19.51 -3.59
CA LEU A 15 8.44 -18.94 -3.44
C LEU A 15 9.44 -19.97 -2.97
N ARG A 16 9.08 -20.82 -2.00
CA ARG A 16 9.90 -21.94 -1.56
C ARG A 16 10.21 -22.90 -2.71
N ASN A 17 9.19 -23.28 -3.49
CA ASN A 17 9.36 -24.19 -4.63
C ASN A 17 10.22 -23.58 -5.75
N ARG A 18 10.07 -22.27 -6.04
CA ARG A 18 10.93 -21.54 -7.00
C ARG A 18 12.40 -21.56 -6.57
N LYS A 19 12.66 -21.44 -5.27
CA LYS A 19 14.03 -21.56 -4.70
C LYS A 19 14.48 -23.02 -4.52
N LYS A 20 13.65 -24.01 -4.94
CA LYS A 20 13.93 -25.46 -4.83
C LYS A 20 14.22 -25.90 -3.38
N LEU A 21 13.64 -25.23 -2.39
CA LEU A 21 13.81 -25.55 -0.97
C LEU A 21 12.76 -26.57 -0.51
N THR A 22 13.18 -27.54 0.31
CA THR A 22 12.25 -28.38 1.08
C THR A 22 11.67 -27.59 2.26
N LEU A 23 10.55 -28.06 2.83
CA LEU A 23 9.97 -27.48 4.07
C LEU A 23 11.00 -27.43 5.21
N GLN A 24 11.85 -28.48 5.31
CA GLN A 24 12.89 -28.57 6.35
C GLN A 24 13.98 -27.52 6.14
N GLN A 25 14.44 -27.33 4.92
CA GLN A 25 15.49 -26.36 4.58
C GLN A 25 15.00 -24.92 4.81
N LEU A 26 13.75 -24.60 4.41
CA LEU A 26 13.19 -23.28 4.69
C LEU A 26 13.03 -23.04 6.19
N ALA A 27 12.55 -24.05 6.93
CA ALA A 27 12.39 -23.97 8.38
C ALA A 27 13.72 -23.71 9.09
N GLN A 28 14.78 -24.42 8.71
CA GLN A 28 16.13 -24.23 9.24
C GLN A 28 16.66 -22.82 8.98
N LYS A 29 16.53 -22.33 7.76
CA LYS A 29 16.96 -20.97 7.37
C LYS A 29 16.19 -19.88 8.11
N ALA A 30 14.87 -20.07 8.29
CA ALA A 30 14.00 -19.11 8.98
C ALA A 30 14.01 -19.24 10.52
N GLY A 31 14.79 -20.17 11.08
CA GLY A 31 14.86 -20.38 12.52
C GLY A 31 13.54 -20.85 13.15
N CYS A 32 12.82 -21.76 12.46
CA CYS A 32 11.53 -22.28 12.95
C CYS A 32 11.39 -23.79 12.65
N THR A 33 10.25 -24.39 13.00
CA THR A 33 10.01 -25.82 12.78
C THR A 33 9.41 -26.11 11.41
N LYS A 34 9.68 -27.29 10.85
CA LYS A 34 9.06 -27.80 9.62
C LYS A 34 7.52 -27.80 9.74
N SER A 35 7.00 -28.18 10.89
CA SER A 35 5.56 -28.19 11.16
C SER A 35 4.96 -26.80 11.04
N TYR A 36 5.63 -25.77 11.57
CA TYR A 36 5.18 -24.39 11.47
C TYR A 36 5.15 -23.88 10.03
N ILE A 37 6.19 -24.15 9.21
CA ILE A 37 6.14 -23.81 7.77
C ILE A 37 4.98 -24.53 7.08
N SER A 38 4.75 -25.81 7.38
CA SER A 38 3.62 -26.56 6.81
C SER A 38 2.27 -25.96 7.18
N GLN A 39 2.11 -25.51 8.43
CA GLN A 39 0.89 -24.82 8.90
C GLN A 39 0.68 -23.48 8.18
N LEU A 40 1.76 -22.69 8.02
CA LEU A 40 1.72 -21.44 7.25
C LEU A 40 1.29 -21.68 5.80
N GLU A 41 1.87 -22.70 5.13
CA GLU A 41 1.55 -23.03 3.72
C GLU A 41 0.12 -23.59 3.56
N LYS A 42 -0.49 -24.13 4.62
CA LYS A 42 -1.88 -24.60 4.64
C LYS A 42 -2.89 -23.52 5.06
N GLY A 43 -2.41 -22.36 5.51
CA GLY A 43 -3.28 -21.28 5.99
C GLY A 43 -3.87 -21.50 7.38
N THR A 44 -3.37 -22.49 8.12
CA THR A 44 -3.82 -22.80 9.49
C THR A 44 -3.04 -22.05 10.57
N GLY A 45 -2.05 -21.22 10.17
CA GLY A 45 -1.26 -20.37 11.05
C GLY A 45 -1.13 -18.97 10.47
N SER A 46 -0.91 -17.98 11.34
CA SER A 46 -0.60 -16.60 10.97
C SER A 46 0.81 -16.25 11.43
N PRO A 47 1.72 -15.82 10.53
CA PRO A 47 3.05 -15.41 10.91
C PRO A 47 3.03 -14.04 11.59
N SER A 48 3.88 -13.84 12.60
CA SER A 48 4.17 -12.52 13.15
C SER A 48 4.97 -11.68 12.14
N VAL A 49 5.01 -10.36 12.32
CA VAL A 49 5.82 -9.46 11.46
C VAL A 49 7.30 -9.86 11.49
N SER A 50 7.84 -10.22 12.66
CA SER A 50 9.21 -10.70 12.78
C SER A 50 9.45 -12.02 12.04
N MET A 51 8.46 -12.92 12.02
CA MET A 51 8.54 -14.16 11.26
C MET A 51 8.48 -13.92 9.75
N LEU A 52 7.67 -12.97 9.29
CA LEU A 52 7.65 -12.55 7.88
C LEU A 52 9.04 -12.05 7.44
N GLY A 53 9.71 -11.26 8.29
CA GLY A 53 11.09 -10.81 8.05
C GLY A 53 12.05 -11.99 7.87
N ARG A 54 12.06 -12.95 8.80
CA ARG A 54 12.93 -14.13 8.75
C ARG A 54 12.64 -15.04 7.55
N LEU A 55 11.37 -15.20 7.18
CA LEU A 55 10.99 -15.98 6.00
C LEU A 55 11.45 -15.29 4.70
N ALA A 56 11.33 -13.99 4.60
CA ALA A 56 11.79 -13.20 3.47
C ALA A 56 13.32 -13.30 3.31
N GLU A 57 14.06 -13.15 4.40
CA GLU A 57 15.51 -13.35 4.44
C GLU A 57 15.91 -14.78 4.03
N ALA A 58 15.24 -15.79 4.59
CA ALA A 58 15.49 -17.20 4.26
C ALA A 58 15.24 -17.53 2.78
N LEU A 59 14.34 -16.81 2.14
CA LEU A 59 14.00 -16.91 0.72
C LEU A 59 14.80 -15.95 -0.16
N ASP A 60 15.62 -15.08 0.44
CA ASP A 60 16.37 -14.05 -0.26
C ASP A 60 15.46 -13.19 -1.17
N ILE A 61 14.43 -12.59 -0.55
CA ILE A 61 13.45 -11.72 -1.20
C ILE A 61 13.07 -10.56 -0.23
N PRO A 62 12.57 -9.43 -0.72
CA PRO A 62 11.92 -8.43 0.13
C PRO A 62 10.70 -9.01 0.87
N VAL A 63 10.45 -8.55 2.09
CA VAL A 63 9.24 -8.95 2.88
C VAL A 63 7.96 -8.68 2.09
N ALA A 64 7.94 -7.58 1.35
CA ALA A 64 6.85 -7.21 0.46
C ALA A 64 6.49 -8.31 -0.56
N ASP A 65 7.47 -9.04 -1.07
CA ASP A 65 7.23 -10.13 -2.03
C ASP A 65 6.57 -11.37 -1.39
N LEU A 66 6.71 -11.54 -0.08
CA LEU A 66 6.08 -12.62 0.65
C LEU A 66 4.59 -12.39 0.90
N ILE A 67 4.19 -11.14 1.13
CA ILE A 67 2.80 -10.73 1.38
C ILE A 67 2.06 -10.30 0.12
N ARG A 68 2.74 -10.38 -1.03
CA ARG A 68 2.23 -10.01 -2.34
C ARG A 68 1.05 -10.90 -2.75
N ASP A 69 -0.01 -10.29 -3.23
CA ASP A 69 -1.07 -11.04 -3.93
C ASP A 69 -0.52 -11.74 -5.17
N GLU A 70 -1.01 -12.96 -5.43
CA GLU A 70 -0.79 -13.71 -6.68
C GLU A 70 -1.51 -13.06 -7.89
N GLY A 71 -1.35 -11.78 -8.10
CA GLY A 71 -1.46 -11.22 -9.42
C GLY A 71 -0.11 -11.49 -10.08
N GLY A 72 0.05 -12.62 -10.77
CA GLY A 72 1.30 -13.06 -11.38
C GLY A 72 2.01 -11.94 -12.13
N GLU A 73 3.25 -12.18 -12.59
CA GLU A 73 3.95 -11.31 -13.52
C GLU A 73 2.99 -10.84 -14.62
N ASP A 74 2.25 -9.77 -14.30
CA ASP A 74 1.19 -9.26 -15.17
C ASP A 74 1.84 -8.30 -16.19
N ARG A 75 2.82 -8.85 -16.92
CA ARG A 75 3.43 -8.21 -18.09
C ARG A 75 2.43 -8.14 -19.23
N GLY A 76 1.19 -7.74 -18.98
CA GLY A 76 0.17 -7.65 -20.03
C GLY A 76 -1.23 -7.28 -19.55
N ASN A 77 -1.50 -7.33 -18.28
CA ASN A 77 -2.81 -6.97 -17.76
C ASN A 77 -2.80 -5.54 -17.18
N TRP A 78 -2.75 -4.57 -18.06
CA TRP A 78 -2.67 -3.14 -17.71
C TRP A 78 -4.02 -2.53 -17.35
N HIS A 79 -5.12 -3.27 -17.59
CA HIS A 79 -6.48 -2.81 -17.39
C HIS A 79 -7.01 -3.24 -16.01
N LEU A 80 -7.47 -2.27 -15.22
CA LEU A 80 -8.18 -2.48 -13.95
C LEU A 80 -9.59 -1.88 -14.11
N ARG A 81 -10.61 -2.73 -14.01
CA ARG A 81 -12.00 -2.26 -14.03
C ARG A 81 -12.32 -1.55 -12.72
N LYS A 82 -13.22 -0.57 -12.77
CA LYS A 82 -13.68 0.17 -11.58
C LYS A 82 -14.17 -0.77 -10.45
N ALA A 83 -14.89 -1.83 -10.83
CA ALA A 83 -15.42 -2.82 -9.89
C ALA A 83 -14.34 -3.67 -9.19
N ASP A 84 -13.15 -3.77 -9.79
CA ASP A 84 -12.04 -4.60 -9.29
C ASP A 84 -11.02 -3.78 -8.48
N ARG A 85 -11.27 -2.45 -8.28
CA ARG A 85 -10.39 -1.57 -7.51
C ARG A 85 -10.42 -1.98 -6.04
N ARG A 86 -9.25 -2.03 -5.44
CA ARG A 86 -9.13 -2.22 -3.99
C ARG A 86 -9.44 -0.91 -3.27
N THR A 87 -10.28 -1.01 -2.26
CA THR A 87 -10.68 0.12 -1.42
C THR A 87 -9.97 0.03 -0.08
N ILE A 88 -9.46 1.17 0.37
CA ILE A 88 -8.84 1.38 1.68
C ILE A 88 -9.74 2.37 2.41
N ILE A 89 -10.21 1.98 3.59
CA ILE A 89 -10.99 2.85 4.48
C ILE A 89 -10.10 3.23 5.64
N TYR A 90 -9.90 4.51 5.87
CA TYR A 90 -9.09 5.01 6.97
C TYR A 90 -9.85 4.95 8.30
N PRO A 91 -9.12 4.93 9.45
CA PRO A 91 -9.73 4.62 10.75
C PRO A 91 -10.87 5.53 11.19
N ASP A 92 -10.85 6.81 10.82
CA ASP A 92 -11.90 7.77 11.13
C ASP A 92 -13.15 7.63 10.24
N GLY A 93 -13.06 6.80 9.18
CA GLY A 93 -14.11 6.58 8.19
C GLY A 93 -14.37 7.75 7.25
N LYS A 94 -13.68 8.88 7.42
CA LYS A 94 -13.88 10.09 6.60
C LYS A 94 -13.10 10.07 5.29
N VAL A 95 -12.13 9.20 5.17
CA VAL A 95 -11.32 9.05 3.97
C VAL A 95 -11.44 7.63 3.44
N THR A 96 -11.76 7.52 2.17
CA THR A 96 -11.81 6.26 1.44
C THR A 96 -10.98 6.40 0.17
N SER A 97 -9.99 5.55 -0.02
CA SER A 97 -9.11 5.57 -1.19
C SER A 97 -9.23 4.30 -2.00
N GLN A 98 -9.19 4.42 -3.32
CA GLN A 98 -9.17 3.31 -4.27
C GLN A 98 -7.83 3.25 -4.99
N LEU A 99 -7.18 2.10 -4.95
CA LEU A 99 -6.00 1.84 -5.79
C LEU A 99 -6.42 1.78 -7.25
N LEU A 100 -5.77 2.58 -8.10
CA LEU A 100 -6.03 2.61 -9.54
C LEU A 100 -5.10 1.67 -10.34
N THR A 101 -4.30 0.86 -9.62
CA THR A 101 -3.45 -0.19 -10.21
C THR A 101 -3.76 -1.55 -9.56
N LYS A 102 -3.46 -2.63 -10.28
CA LYS A 102 -3.51 -3.99 -9.72
C LYS A 102 -2.33 -4.24 -8.79
N GLY A 103 -2.37 -3.66 -7.59
CA GLY A 103 -1.30 -3.71 -6.61
C GLY A 103 -0.27 -2.59 -6.80
N VAL A 104 0.64 -2.49 -5.86
CA VAL A 104 1.66 -1.43 -5.76
C VAL A 104 3.06 -1.92 -6.11
N PHE A 105 3.30 -3.23 -6.01
CA PHE A 105 4.64 -3.81 -6.19
C PHE A 105 5.12 -3.72 -7.65
N GLN A 106 6.43 -3.46 -7.81
CA GLN A 106 7.09 -3.30 -9.12
C GLN A 106 6.47 -2.22 -10.01
N LYS A 107 5.69 -1.31 -9.44
CA LYS A 107 5.23 -0.11 -10.10
C LYS A 107 6.20 1.03 -9.82
N LYS A 108 6.31 1.96 -10.76
CA LYS A 108 7.11 3.18 -10.55
C LYS A 108 6.30 4.29 -9.92
N MET A 109 4.97 4.21 -10.02
CA MET A 109 4.03 5.16 -9.46
C MET A 109 2.83 4.45 -8.82
N GLN A 110 2.20 5.11 -7.87
CA GLN A 110 1.01 4.63 -7.18
C GLN A 110 -0.11 5.68 -7.28
N PRO A 111 -1.01 5.55 -8.26
CA PRO A 111 -2.19 6.40 -8.34
C PRO A 111 -3.28 5.90 -7.39
N LEU A 112 -3.86 6.83 -6.62
CA LEU A 112 -4.99 6.63 -5.72
C LEU A 112 -6.08 7.64 -6.03
N LEU A 113 -7.33 7.19 -6.07
CA LEU A 113 -8.50 8.05 -6.06
C LEU A 113 -9.09 8.05 -4.66
N SER A 114 -9.08 9.20 -4.01
CA SER A 114 -9.58 9.38 -2.65
C SER A 114 -10.88 10.16 -2.65
N VAL A 115 -11.84 9.68 -1.87
CA VAL A 115 -13.08 10.37 -1.50
C VAL A 115 -12.93 10.80 -0.06
N ILE A 116 -13.04 12.10 0.19
CA ILE A 116 -12.67 12.73 1.45
C ILE A 116 -13.87 13.54 1.95
N GLU A 117 -14.50 13.07 3.02
CA GLU A 117 -15.61 13.77 3.66
C GLU A 117 -15.17 15.09 4.31
N PRO A 118 -16.07 16.04 4.58
CA PRO A 118 -15.73 17.29 5.28
C PRO A 118 -14.96 17.02 6.59
N GLY A 119 -13.82 17.70 6.75
CA GLY A 119 -12.90 17.51 7.86
C GLY A 119 -12.13 16.19 7.83
N GLY A 120 -12.24 15.40 6.76
CA GLY A 120 -11.41 14.22 6.53
C GLY A 120 -9.96 14.63 6.23
N MET A 121 -9.01 13.94 6.86
CA MET A 121 -7.57 14.19 6.71
C MET A 121 -6.80 12.88 6.78
N LEU A 122 -5.56 12.90 6.34
CA LEU A 122 -4.76 11.68 6.36
C LEU A 122 -4.17 11.38 7.75
N ASN A 123 -3.81 12.40 8.52
CA ASN A 123 -3.20 12.24 9.84
C ASN A 123 -3.52 13.46 10.73
N ASP A 124 -4.02 13.18 11.95
CA ASP A 124 -4.44 14.21 12.90
C ASP A 124 -3.26 14.87 13.63
N SER A 125 -2.15 14.16 13.83
CA SER A 125 -1.13 14.56 14.80
C SER A 125 0.24 14.87 14.18
N GLU A 126 0.57 14.31 13.02
CA GLU A 126 1.91 14.47 12.43
C GLU A 126 1.84 14.66 10.92
N LYS A 127 2.72 15.52 10.39
CA LYS A 127 2.95 15.62 8.94
C LYS A 127 3.61 14.34 8.47
N MET A 128 3.12 13.78 7.38
CA MET A 128 3.77 12.67 6.72
C MET A 128 4.91 13.16 5.81
N SER A 129 5.83 12.27 5.52
CA SER A 129 6.83 12.44 4.46
C SER A 129 7.14 11.09 3.85
N HIS A 130 7.47 11.09 2.57
CA HIS A 130 7.86 9.89 1.87
C HIS A 130 9.39 9.71 1.88
N SER A 131 9.87 8.66 1.25
CA SER A 131 11.31 8.42 1.12
C SER A 131 11.98 9.54 0.32
N LYS A 132 13.27 9.76 0.58
CA LYS A 132 14.08 10.76 -0.15
C LYS A 132 13.98 10.53 -1.67
N GLY A 133 13.71 11.60 -2.39
CA GLY A 133 13.54 11.59 -3.85
C GLY A 133 12.17 11.09 -4.30
N ALA A 134 11.20 10.98 -3.38
CA ALA A 134 9.81 10.76 -3.75
C ALA A 134 9.22 12.05 -4.32
N GLU A 135 8.29 11.86 -5.26
CA GLU A 135 7.53 12.96 -5.86
C GLU A 135 6.03 12.67 -5.67
N GLU A 136 5.26 13.71 -5.46
CA GLU A 136 3.81 13.62 -5.35
C GLU A 136 3.12 14.58 -6.30
N PHE A 137 2.15 14.04 -7.04
CA PHE A 137 1.24 14.80 -7.88
C PHE A 137 -0.18 14.66 -7.35
N VAL A 138 -0.91 15.76 -7.30
CA VAL A 138 -2.29 15.86 -6.85
C VAL A 138 -3.14 16.56 -7.90
N LEU A 139 -4.37 16.07 -8.11
CA LEU A 139 -5.40 16.72 -8.92
C LEU A 139 -6.74 16.66 -8.17
N VAL A 140 -7.35 17.80 -7.93
CA VAL A 140 -8.68 17.91 -7.35
C VAL A 140 -9.73 17.70 -8.44
N LEU A 141 -10.44 16.59 -8.38
CA LEU A 141 -11.49 16.24 -9.36
C LEU A 141 -12.84 16.85 -8.98
N LYS A 142 -13.09 17.03 -7.67
CA LYS A 142 -14.30 17.63 -7.13
C LYS A 142 -14.01 18.20 -5.74
N GLY A 143 -14.70 19.29 -5.37
CA GLY A 143 -14.61 19.92 -4.05
C GLY A 143 -13.34 20.75 -3.88
N GLU A 144 -12.90 20.86 -2.64
CA GLU A 144 -11.72 21.63 -2.24
C GLU A 144 -10.92 20.90 -1.17
N ILE A 145 -9.61 21.12 -1.17
CA ILE A 145 -8.69 20.50 -0.21
C ILE A 145 -7.58 21.49 0.13
N GLU A 146 -7.16 21.52 1.39
CA GLU A 146 -6.01 22.30 1.84
C GLU A 146 -4.81 21.39 2.07
N PHE A 147 -3.67 21.80 1.55
CA PHE A 147 -2.37 21.19 1.80
C PHE A 147 -1.53 22.08 2.69
N GLU A 148 -0.85 21.50 3.66
CA GLU A 148 0.24 22.10 4.39
C GLU A 148 1.53 21.38 4.04
N ILE A 149 2.48 22.07 3.37
CA ILE A 149 3.79 21.54 2.97
C ILE A 149 4.89 22.39 3.61
N GLY A 150 5.65 21.79 4.54
CA GLY A 150 6.55 22.55 5.38
C GLY A 150 5.81 23.62 6.19
N SER A 151 6.01 24.88 5.84
CA SER A 151 5.31 26.05 6.44
C SER A 151 4.31 26.71 5.50
N LYS A 152 4.09 26.16 4.30
CA LYS A 152 3.18 26.74 3.31
C LYS A 152 1.83 26.08 3.40
N ILE A 153 0.77 26.89 3.37
CA ILE A 153 -0.63 26.43 3.24
C ILE A 153 -1.09 26.77 1.83
N ILE A 154 -1.67 25.77 1.15
CA ILE A 154 -2.11 25.87 -0.24
C ILE A 154 -3.52 25.31 -0.32
N SER A 155 -4.50 26.15 -0.66
CA SER A 155 -5.87 25.70 -0.92
C SER A 155 -6.01 25.36 -2.40
N LEU A 156 -6.54 24.18 -2.70
CA LEU A 156 -6.79 23.68 -4.05
C LEU A 156 -8.28 23.50 -4.25
N HIS A 157 -8.77 23.96 -5.38
CA HIS A 157 -10.15 23.81 -5.83
C HIS A 157 -10.25 22.84 -7.01
N GLN A 158 -11.47 22.50 -7.38
CA GLN A 158 -11.72 21.61 -8.52
C GLN A 158 -10.97 22.07 -9.77
N GLY A 159 -10.18 21.16 -10.35
CA GLY A 159 -9.34 21.37 -11.53
C GLY A 159 -7.93 21.79 -11.19
N ASP A 160 -7.63 22.20 -9.96
CA ASP A 160 -6.29 22.59 -9.55
C ASP A 160 -5.39 21.37 -9.39
N THR A 161 -4.10 21.59 -9.63
CA THR A 161 -3.05 20.59 -9.48
C THR A 161 -1.96 21.08 -8.54
N LEU A 162 -1.32 20.12 -7.87
CA LEU A 162 -0.16 20.36 -7.03
C LEU A 162 0.89 19.30 -7.36
N TYR A 163 2.14 19.72 -7.45
CA TYR A 163 3.29 18.84 -7.61
C TYR A 163 4.40 19.29 -6.68
N PHE A 164 4.97 18.38 -5.91
CA PHE A 164 6.02 18.71 -4.94
C PHE A 164 6.88 17.49 -4.59
N ASP A 165 8.04 17.78 -3.99
CA ASP A 165 8.93 16.76 -3.44
C ASP A 165 8.26 16.08 -2.24
N GLY A 166 7.87 14.82 -2.39
CA GLY A 166 7.11 14.07 -1.39
C GLY A 166 7.88 13.75 -0.10
N ASP A 167 9.20 14.00 -0.06
CA ASP A 167 10.00 13.92 1.16
C ASP A 167 9.85 15.15 2.07
N LEU A 168 9.21 16.21 1.60
CA LEU A 168 8.85 17.34 2.44
C LEU A 168 7.75 16.96 3.42
N PRO A 169 7.81 17.36 4.69
CA PRO A 169 6.74 17.17 5.65
C PRO A 169 5.45 17.85 5.17
N HIS A 170 4.39 17.05 5.00
CA HIS A 170 3.12 17.55 4.47
C HIS A 170 1.93 16.86 5.13
N ARG A 171 0.78 17.51 5.05
CA ARG A 171 -0.54 16.96 5.38
C ARG A 171 -1.60 17.65 4.54
N TRP A 172 -2.79 17.04 4.47
CA TRP A 172 -3.93 17.63 3.78
C TRP A 172 -5.23 17.36 4.53
N MET A 173 -6.21 18.23 4.28
CA MET A 173 -7.52 18.15 4.87
C MET A 173 -8.59 18.70 3.90
N ASN A 174 -9.75 18.05 3.86
CA ASN A 174 -10.92 18.64 3.23
C ASN A 174 -11.48 19.73 4.15
N ILE A 175 -11.27 20.99 3.76
CA ILE A 175 -11.77 22.18 4.48
C ILE A 175 -13.17 22.59 4.00
N GLY A 176 -13.67 21.96 2.94
CA GLY A 176 -14.96 22.25 2.33
C GLY A 176 -16.13 21.71 3.13
N LYS A 177 -17.33 22.07 2.67
CA LYS A 177 -18.60 21.60 3.23
C LYS A 177 -19.13 20.36 2.51
N GLU A 178 -18.56 20.02 1.38
CA GLU A 178 -18.92 18.87 0.55
C GLU A 178 -17.78 17.87 0.47
N THR A 179 -18.10 16.65 0.09
CA THR A 179 -17.11 15.60 -0.18
C THR A 179 -16.19 16.01 -1.32
N ALA A 180 -14.89 15.91 -1.11
CA ALA A 180 -13.88 16.12 -2.13
C ALA A 180 -13.48 14.78 -2.78
N GLU A 181 -13.21 14.81 -4.10
CA GLU A 181 -12.61 13.71 -4.84
C GLU A 181 -11.23 14.14 -5.36
N VAL A 182 -10.19 13.43 -4.96
CA VAL A 182 -8.81 13.82 -5.24
C VAL A 182 -8.03 12.64 -5.79
N LEU A 183 -7.33 12.86 -6.90
CA LEU A 183 -6.34 11.93 -7.45
C LEU A 183 -4.97 12.27 -6.87
N PHE A 184 -4.38 11.31 -6.16
CA PHE A 184 -3.00 11.35 -5.71
C PHE A 184 -2.16 10.40 -6.54
N VAL A 185 -0.94 10.78 -6.86
CA VAL A 185 0.03 9.91 -7.54
C VAL A 185 1.39 10.08 -6.88
N TRP A 186 1.92 9.01 -6.31
CA TRP A 186 3.26 8.99 -5.72
C TRP A 186 4.26 8.20 -6.58
N THR A 187 5.48 8.64 -6.58
CA THR A 187 6.61 7.91 -7.15
C THR A 187 7.83 8.03 -6.22
N PRO A 188 8.45 6.91 -5.77
CA PRO A 188 7.97 5.53 -5.90
C PRO A 188 6.73 5.24 -5.06
N PRO A 189 6.07 4.07 -5.24
CA PRO A 189 4.98 3.66 -4.37
C PRO A 189 5.40 3.62 -2.90
N VAL A 190 4.52 4.10 -2.02
CA VAL A 190 4.80 4.28 -0.58
C VAL A 190 4.47 3.06 0.29
N TRP A 191 3.96 1.96 -0.31
CA TRP A 191 3.62 0.70 0.40
C TRP A 191 4.16 -0.53 -0.31
#